data_7c8a19ec55a9455215f0b925edb35afd
#
_entry.id   7c8a19ec55a9455215f0b925edb35afd
#
_cell.length_a   1.000
_cell.length_b   1.000
_cell.length_c   1.000
_cell.angle_alpha   90.00
_cell.angle_beta   90.00
_cell.angle_gamma   90.00
#
_symmetry.space_group_name_H-M   'P 1'
#
loop_
_entity.id
_entity.type
_entity.pdbx_description
1 polymer ?
#
loop_
_entity_poly.entity_id
_entity_poly.type
_entity_poly.pdbx_seq_one_letter_code
_entity_poly.pdbx_strand_id
1 'polypeptide(L)'
;MFFAARVAAPFVFELFCRQDWRAWTRPELLFIDRDLVCLFLRHRHIMRSAHANDARARRDRKDSKDRKGLVFVPSVPFVLSVLSVLSVLSLLLLSSTIMKYSSIKRFLLLATIVLIVTPALPAWAGGNDKLANIPRSEYSARRQKLLAQIKDGIVVMVGAREEDFGEVGRFRQRNDFMYLTGVQTPAAYLIFVPAGVIPGKPQHETVFIPPRNPGHEQWTGFQIGPGAEGEQFFGLQEVAPSTAFKERLSELLARPAAEGKPPTKIYTVMPSWKGGEISRESRFVEMLQQSHPKNPIVDVSGIIAPLRLIKSQSEIEMLQKAVDVSIEGHREIMAAIKPGAYEYEAQAALEAPWTRLGSERPGYPSIVGSGINGTILHYNENRKRIEAGELVVVDAAAEYSYYTADITRTYPASGKFTPRQREVYQLVLEAQRAAEKAFVPGKSSLLDLQRAAKKVMENSPLRDKKGNTLDKSFIHGLGHWIGMDVHDVGSYMSLPVGSVFTIEPGIYLPDEGFGVRIEDDYLVTDKGLVKMSAKMPSEAAEIERMMLSQRPAPPQR
;
A
#
# COMPACT_ATOMS: atom_id res chain seq x y z
N MET A 1 -3.51 -22.52 -10.63
CA MET A 1 -3.30 -23.88 -10.07
C MET A 1 -4.53 -24.47 -9.40
N PHE A 2 -5.34 -23.69 -8.69
CA PHE A 2 -6.61 -24.19 -8.11
C PHE A 2 -7.66 -24.61 -9.15
N PHE A 3 -7.64 -24.02 -10.34
CA PHE A 3 -8.53 -24.40 -11.44
C PHE A 3 -8.14 -25.76 -12.07
N ALA A 4 -6.85 -26.06 -12.16
CA ALA A 4 -6.36 -27.33 -12.71
C ALA A 4 -6.63 -28.53 -11.78
N ALA A 5 -6.54 -28.35 -10.47
CA ALA A 5 -6.82 -29.40 -9.50
C ALA A 5 -8.33 -29.73 -9.38
N ARG A 6 -9.20 -28.75 -9.59
CA ARG A 6 -10.66 -28.96 -9.61
C ARG A 6 -11.16 -29.64 -10.89
N VAL A 7 -10.43 -29.48 -12.00
CA VAL A 7 -10.77 -30.08 -13.30
C VAL A 7 -10.19 -31.50 -13.44
N ALA A 8 -9.00 -31.78 -12.87
CA ALA A 8 -8.37 -33.09 -12.97
C ALA A 8 -9.02 -34.17 -12.09
N ALA A 9 -9.54 -33.83 -10.91
CA ALA A 9 -10.16 -34.78 -10.01
C ALA A 9 -11.45 -35.43 -10.56
N PRO A 10 -12.37 -34.69 -11.22
CA PRO A 10 -13.52 -35.30 -11.89
C PRO A 10 -13.15 -36.13 -13.11
N PHE A 11 -12.11 -35.71 -13.85
CA PHE A 11 -11.70 -36.38 -15.09
C PHE A 11 -11.07 -37.77 -14.82
N VAL A 12 -10.26 -37.87 -13.79
CA VAL A 12 -9.69 -39.15 -13.35
C VAL A 12 -10.78 -40.08 -12.80
N PHE A 13 -11.79 -39.54 -12.13
CA PHE A 13 -12.92 -40.31 -11.62
C PHE A 13 -13.85 -40.77 -12.74
N GLU A 14 -14.08 -39.96 -13.77
CA GLU A 14 -14.92 -40.33 -14.93
C GLU A 14 -14.22 -41.36 -15.85
N LEU A 15 -12.89 -41.32 -15.95
CA LEU A 15 -12.09 -42.34 -16.64
C LEU A 15 -12.18 -43.71 -15.94
N PHE A 16 -12.27 -43.72 -14.61
CA PHE A 16 -12.39 -44.95 -13.83
C PHE A 16 -13.82 -45.54 -13.85
N CYS A 17 -14.84 -44.72 -14.02
CA CYS A 17 -16.23 -45.17 -14.03
C CYS A 17 -16.78 -45.51 -15.41
N ARG A 18 -16.14 -45.13 -16.52
CA ARG A 18 -16.61 -45.39 -17.90
C ARG A 18 -15.96 -46.59 -18.58
N GLN A 19 -14.96 -47.26 -17.94
CA GLN A 19 -14.39 -48.47 -18.50
C GLN A 19 -15.25 -49.70 -18.17
N ASP A 20 -15.80 -50.30 -19.23
CA ASP A 20 -16.57 -51.53 -19.17
C ASP A 20 -15.72 -52.66 -18.60
N TRP A 21 -16.09 -53.19 -17.45
CA TRP A 21 -15.31 -54.19 -16.67
C TRP A 21 -15.08 -55.52 -17.37
N ARG A 22 -15.67 -55.72 -18.55
CA ARG A 22 -15.53 -56.94 -19.35
C ARG A 22 -14.23 -57.06 -20.14
N ALA A 23 -13.44 -55.97 -20.26
CA ALA A 23 -12.17 -55.97 -21.03
C ALA A 23 -10.92 -56.36 -20.21
N TRP A 24 -11.05 -56.57 -18.89
CA TRP A 24 -9.90 -56.76 -17.97
C TRP A 24 -9.76 -58.21 -17.49
N THR A 25 -10.01 -59.18 -18.31
CA THR A 25 -9.82 -60.62 -18.01
C THR A 25 -8.42 -61.13 -18.38
N ARG A 26 -7.37 -60.35 -18.20
CA ARG A 26 -5.97 -60.88 -18.24
C ARG A 26 -5.43 -61.01 -16.85
N PRO A 27 -4.89 -62.19 -16.43
CA PRO A 27 -4.55 -62.50 -15.04
C PRO A 27 -3.35 -61.77 -14.48
N GLU A 28 -2.64 -60.92 -15.23
CA GLU A 28 -1.37 -60.33 -14.82
C GLU A 28 -1.48 -58.90 -14.24
N LEU A 29 -2.68 -58.33 -14.14
CA LEU A 29 -2.89 -56.93 -13.68
C LEU A 29 -3.83 -56.80 -12.47
N LEU A 30 -4.24 -57.87 -11.83
CA LEU A 30 -5.17 -57.87 -10.71
C LEU A 30 -4.44 -58.04 -9.37
N PHE A 31 -3.77 -56.99 -8.89
CA PHE A 31 -3.48 -56.83 -7.45
C PHE A 31 -3.55 -55.35 -7.06
N ILE A 32 -4.74 -54.73 -7.26
CA ILE A 32 -5.15 -53.65 -6.38
C ILE A 32 -5.96 -54.34 -5.29
N ASP A 33 -5.38 -54.36 -4.09
CA ASP A 33 -5.91 -55.04 -2.94
C ASP A 33 -7.34 -54.55 -2.64
N ARG A 34 -8.32 -55.45 -2.60
CA ARG A 34 -9.70 -55.19 -2.27
C ARG A 34 -9.83 -54.44 -0.93
N ASP A 35 -8.88 -54.69 -0.03
CA ASP A 35 -8.86 -54.04 1.28
C ASP A 35 -8.48 -52.56 1.20
N LEU A 36 -7.66 -52.14 0.21
CA LEU A 36 -7.32 -50.74 -0.01
C LEU A 36 -8.54 -49.93 -0.48
N VAL A 37 -9.35 -50.48 -1.36
CA VAL A 37 -10.60 -49.86 -1.83
C VAL A 37 -11.62 -49.81 -0.71
N CYS A 38 -11.72 -50.85 0.10
CA CYS A 38 -12.56 -50.88 1.27
C CYS A 38 -12.14 -49.88 2.37
N LEU A 39 -10.82 -49.70 2.56
CA LEU A 39 -10.27 -48.72 3.50
C LEU A 39 -10.60 -47.28 3.06
N PHE A 40 -10.49 -47.01 1.77
CA PHE A 40 -10.81 -45.69 1.19
C PHE A 40 -12.32 -45.36 1.29
N LEU A 41 -13.16 -46.35 1.05
CA LEU A 41 -14.64 -46.17 1.19
C LEU A 41 -15.06 -46.03 2.66
N ARG A 42 -14.45 -46.79 3.58
CA ARG A 42 -14.66 -46.62 5.03
C ARG A 42 -14.19 -45.27 5.53
N HIS A 43 -13.03 -44.78 5.08
CA HIS A 43 -12.52 -43.47 5.42
C HIS A 43 -13.49 -42.34 4.98
N ARG A 44 -14.07 -42.45 3.78
CA ARG A 44 -15.07 -41.51 3.27
C ARG A 44 -16.37 -41.51 4.09
N HIS A 45 -16.74 -42.65 4.62
CA HIS A 45 -17.93 -42.80 5.48
C HIS A 45 -17.69 -42.19 6.85
N ILE A 46 -16.49 -42.37 7.44
CA ILE A 46 -16.09 -41.77 8.71
C ILE A 46 -16.03 -40.23 8.60
N MET A 47 -15.50 -39.69 7.51
CA MET A 47 -15.43 -38.25 7.28
C MET A 47 -16.82 -37.61 7.08
N ARG A 48 -17.75 -38.31 6.40
CA ARG A 48 -19.15 -37.86 6.30
C ARG A 48 -19.87 -37.91 7.61
N SER A 49 -19.64 -38.92 8.43
CA SER A 49 -20.20 -39.08 9.76
C SER A 49 -19.68 -38.02 10.75
N ALA A 50 -18.36 -37.67 10.66
CA ALA A 50 -17.76 -36.62 11.49
C ALA A 50 -18.33 -35.23 11.14
N HIS A 51 -18.55 -34.94 9.86
CA HIS A 51 -19.17 -33.67 9.42
C HIS A 51 -20.65 -33.55 9.81
N ALA A 52 -21.40 -34.68 9.76
CA ALA A 52 -22.80 -34.71 10.17
C ALA A 52 -22.96 -34.55 11.69
N ASN A 53 -22.04 -35.12 12.48
CA ASN A 53 -22.05 -35.00 13.95
C ASN A 53 -21.62 -33.59 14.42
N ASP A 54 -20.68 -32.91 13.73
CA ASP A 54 -20.33 -31.52 14.04
C ASP A 54 -21.50 -30.54 13.73
N ALA A 55 -22.21 -30.78 12.64
CA ALA A 55 -23.41 -30.00 12.29
C ALA A 55 -24.56 -30.22 13.29
N ARG A 56 -24.71 -31.42 13.87
CA ARG A 56 -25.70 -31.75 14.91
C ARG A 56 -25.32 -31.14 16.26
N ALA A 57 -24.03 -31.22 16.63
CA ALA A 57 -23.51 -30.62 17.87
C ALA A 57 -23.61 -29.08 17.87
N ARG A 58 -23.59 -28.43 16.71
CA ARG A 58 -23.84 -26.98 16.59
C ARG A 58 -25.31 -26.60 16.73
N ARG A 59 -26.23 -27.46 16.33
CA ARG A 59 -27.67 -27.24 16.53
C ARG A 59 -28.08 -27.39 18.01
N ASP A 60 -27.57 -28.41 18.68
CA ASP A 60 -27.89 -28.71 20.07
C ASP A 60 -27.30 -27.70 21.08
N ARG A 61 -26.24 -26.94 20.68
CA ARG A 61 -25.68 -25.85 21.49
C ARG A 61 -26.52 -24.57 21.49
N LYS A 62 -27.45 -24.40 20.57
CA LYS A 62 -28.32 -23.24 20.52
C LYS A 62 -29.48 -23.31 21.57
N ASP A 63 -29.78 -24.49 22.06
CA ASP A 63 -30.97 -24.71 22.90
C ASP A 63 -30.67 -25.02 24.38
N SER A 64 -29.39 -25.02 24.80
CA SER A 64 -29.06 -25.23 26.23
C SER A 64 -28.18 -24.11 26.78
N LYS A 65 -28.81 -23.17 27.45
CA LYS A 65 -28.18 -22.39 28.52
C LYS A 65 -28.15 -23.27 29.78
N ASP A 66 -26.94 -23.41 30.34
CA ASP A 66 -26.59 -24.11 31.58
C ASP A 66 -26.18 -25.58 31.44
N ARG A 67 -24.84 -25.77 31.49
CA ARG A 67 -24.12 -26.68 32.39
C ARG A 67 -22.63 -26.68 32.14
N LYS A 68 -21.86 -26.38 33.18
CA LYS A 68 -20.39 -26.52 33.21
C LYS A 68 -20.01 -27.99 33.19
N GLY A 69 -19.36 -28.45 32.14
CA GLY A 69 -18.72 -29.74 32.04
C GLY A 69 -17.71 -29.68 30.90
N LEU A 70 -16.41 -29.61 31.23
CA LEU A 70 -15.33 -29.62 30.25
C LEU A 70 -15.25 -31.00 29.58
N VAL A 71 -15.81 -31.14 28.40
CA VAL A 71 -15.51 -32.26 27.50
C VAL A 71 -14.41 -31.79 26.52
N PHE A 72 -13.22 -32.35 26.63
CA PHE A 72 -12.11 -32.11 25.74
C PHE A 72 -12.45 -32.68 24.36
N VAL A 73 -12.79 -31.84 23.40
CA VAL A 73 -12.95 -32.23 22.00
C VAL A 73 -11.63 -31.81 21.30
N PRO A 74 -10.81 -32.75 20.80
CA PRO A 74 -9.58 -32.42 20.09
C PRO A 74 -9.89 -31.55 18.87
N SER A 75 -9.09 -30.51 18.63
CA SER A 75 -9.24 -29.62 17.48
C SER A 75 -9.03 -30.38 16.17
N VAL A 76 -9.75 -30.01 15.12
CA VAL A 76 -9.65 -30.61 13.76
C VAL A 76 -8.19 -30.73 13.26
N PRO A 77 -7.27 -29.78 13.52
CA PRO A 77 -5.86 -29.91 13.18
C PRO A 77 -5.15 -31.06 13.89
N PHE A 78 -5.49 -31.33 15.17
CA PHE A 78 -4.88 -32.44 15.91
C PHE A 78 -5.34 -33.79 15.37
N VAL A 79 -6.61 -33.95 15.01
CA VAL A 79 -7.15 -35.16 14.37
C VAL A 79 -6.52 -35.38 12.99
N LEU A 80 -6.31 -34.30 12.21
CA LEU A 80 -5.64 -34.38 10.90
C LEU A 80 -4.15 -34.75 11.01
N SER A 81 -3.43 -34.27 12.03
CA SER A 81 -2.03 -34.63 12.26
C SER A 81 -1.88 -36.09 12.72
N VAL A 82 -2.76 -36.59 13.57
CA VAL A 82 -2.76 -37.98 14.00
C VAL A 82 -3.12 -38.92 12.84
N LEU A 83 -4.07 -38.56 11.99
CA LEU A 83 -4.45 -39.31 10.79
C LEU A 83 -3.32 -39.33 9.74
N SER A 84 -2.56 -38.23 9.59
CA SER A 84 -1.40 -38.23 8.69
C SER A 84 -0.26 -39.11 9.19
N VAL A 85 0.00 -39.15 10.50
CA VAL A 85 1.00 -40.04 11.10
C VAL A 85 0.58 -41.51 10.95
N LEU A 86 -0.69 -41.82 11.17
CA LEU A 86 -1.23 -43.19 10.99
C LEU A 86 -1.17 -43.63 9.53
N SER A 87 -1.38 -42.73 8.57
CA SER A 87 -1.24 -42.99 7.13
C SER A 87 0.20 -43.26 6.74
N VAL A 88 1.16 -42.53 7.30
CA VAL A 88 2.61 -42.77 7.09
C VAL A 88 3.05 -44.10 7.69
N LEU A 89 2.58 -44.46 8.88
CA LEU A 89 2.86 -45.77 9.48
C LEU A 89 2.28 -46.94 8.67
N SER A 90 1.07 -46.81 8.13
CA SER A 90 0.46 -47.82 7.25
C SER A 90 1.24 -47.97 5.93
N LEU A 91 1.76 -46.86 5.39
CA LEU A 91 2.61 -46.87 4.20
C LEU A 91 3.99 -47.50 4.47
N LEU A 92 4.58 -47.34 5.66
CA LEU A 92 5.82 -47.95 6.07
C LEU A 92 5.66 -49.49 6.27
N LEU A 93 4.51 -49.94 6.74
CA LEU A 93 4.19 -51.37 6.86
C LEU A 93 3.98 -52.03 5.47
N LEU A 94 3.51 -51.30 4.47
CA LEU A 94 3.43 -51.74 3.07
C LEU A 94 4.80 -51.79 2.38
N SER A 95 5.85 -51.20 2.95
CA SER A 95 7.21 -51.17 2.37
C SER A 95 7.83 -52.55 2.22
N SER A 96 7.45 -53.56 3.04
CA SER A 96 7.88 -54.94 2.91
C SER A 96 7.40 -55.62 1.62
N THR A 97 6.26 -55.16 1.08
CA THR A 97 5.69 -55.68 -0.18
C THR A 97 6.29 -55.00 -1.41
N ILE A 98 6.79 -53.76 -1.26
CA ILE A 98 7.41 -52.96 -2.35
C ILE A 98 8.75 -53.52 -2.81
N MET A 99 9.43 -54.35 -1.99
CA MET A 99 10.72 -54.92 -2.35
C MET A 99 10.67 -55.89 -3.54
N LYS A 100 9.49 -56.30 -4.00
CA LYS A 100 9.29 -57.22 -5.15
C LYS A 100 9.14 -56.56 -6.51
N TYR A 101 9.15 -55.21 -6.57
CA TYR A 101 8.97 -54.49 -7.84
C TYR A 101 10.27 -54.01 -8.47
N SER A 102 10.27 -53.86 -9.82
CA SER A 102 11.40 -53.30 -10.57
C SER A 102 11.69 -51.85 -10.15
N SER A 103 12.97 -51.43 -10.27
CA SER A 103 13.46 -50.11 -9.83
C SER A 103 12.61 -48.92 -10.31
N ILE A 104 12.05 -49.00 -11.53
CA ILE A 104 11.20 -47.93 -12.11
C ILE A 104 9.85 -47.86 -11.38
N LYS A 105 9.23 -48.99 -11.05
CA LYS A 105 7.96 -49.03 -10.31
C LYS A 105 8.12 -48.51 -8.89
N ARG A 106 9.28 -48.78 -8.25
CA ARG A 106 9.64 -48.23 -6.92
C ARG A 106 9.78 -46.70 -6.98
N PHE A 107 10.44 -46.19 -8.02
CA PHE A 107 10.63 -44.75 -8.20
C PHE A 107 9.29 -44.02 -8.43
N LEU A 108 8.43 -44.57 -9.28
CA LEU A 108 7.09 -43.99 -9.53
C LEU A 108 6.20 -44.04 -8.29
N LEU A 109 6.24 -45.11 -7.51
CA LEU A 109 5.46 -45.21 -6.27
C LEU A 109 5.98 -44.23 -5.19
N LEU A 110 7.31 -44.12 -5.02
CA LEU A 110 7.92 -43.14 -4.11
C LEU A 110 7.62 -41.69 -4.54
N ALA A 111 7.70 -41.40 -5.85
CA ALA A 111 7.35 -40.09 -6.38
C ALA A 111 5.87 -39.73 -6.12
N THR A 112 4.96 -40.68 -6.28
CA THR A 112 3.54 -40.51 -5.98
C THR A 112 3.27 -40.32 -4.49
N ILE A 113 3.98 -41.06 -3.63
CA ILE A 113 3.90 -40.92 -2.16
C ILE A 113 4.45 -39.57 -1.71
N VAL A 114 5.58 -39.11 -2.27
CA VAL A 114 6.13 -37.77 -1.99
C VAL A 114 5.15 -36.69 -2.43
N LEU A 115 4.44 -36.84 -3.56
CA LEU A 115 3.42 -35.88 -4.01
C LEU A 115 2.16 -35.84 -3.13
N ILE A 116 1.82 -36.98 -2.49
CA ILE A 116 0.62 -37.07 -1.62
C ILE A 116 0.93 -36.66 -0.19
N VAL A 117 2.16 -36.89 0.28
CA VAL A 117 2.59 -36.66 1.68
C VAL A 117 3.22 -35.28 1.87
N THR A 118 3.67 -34.60 0.78
CA THR A 118 4.02 -33.19 0.90
C THR A 118 2.74 -32.43 1.26
N PRO A 119 2.62 -31.89 2.50
CA PRO A 119 1.53 -30.97 2.78
C PRO A 119 1.60 -29.89 1.71
N ALA A 120 0.49 -29.60 1.05
CA ALA A 120 0.40 -28.40 0.23
C ALA A 120 0.74 -27.25 1.17
N LEU A 121 2.01 -26.82 1.15
CA LEU A 121 2.39 -25.56 1.79
C LEU A 121 1.38 -24.54 1.28
N PRO A 122 0.76 -23.75 2.15
CA PRO A 122 -0.19 -22.77 1.73
C PRO A 122 0.44 -21.96 0.60
N ALA A 123 -0.33 -21.64 -0.44
CA ALA A 123 0.16 -21.04 -1.70
C ALA A 123 0.92 -19.71 -1.54
N TRP A 124 0.93 -19.13 -0.33
CA TRP A 124 1.76 -18.00 0.06
C TRP A 124 3.21 -18.39 0.45
N ALA A 125 3.55 -19.67 0.57
CA ALA A 125 4.92 -20.13 0.79
C ALA A 125 5.81 -20.09 -0.49
N GLY A 126 5.22 -19.88 -1.69
CA GLY A 126 5.92 -19.44 -2.90
C GLY A 126 5.94 -17.92 -2.94
N GLY A 127 6.32 -17.30 -1.82
CA GLY A 127 6.00 -15.95 -1.47
C GLY A 127 6.64 -14.94 -2.38
N ASN A 128 5.79 -14.08 -2.90
CA ASN A 128 6.16 -12.77 -3.39
C ASN A 128 7.17 -12.16 -2.40
N ASP A 129 8.43 -11.96 -2.79
CA ASP A 129 9.49 -11.37 -1.95
C ASP A 129 9.25 -9.88 -1.68
N LYS A 130 8.01 -9.42 -1.84
CA LYS A 130 7.61 -8.02 -1.73
C LYS A 130 6.54 -7.84 -0.66
N LEU A 131 6.64 -6.72 0.06
CA LEU A 131 5.60 -6.17 0.93
C LEU A 131 5.15 -4.85 0.33
N ALA A 132 3.85 -4.65 0.13
CA ALA A 132 3.32 -3.50 -0.60
C ALA A 132 4.10 -3.22 -1.91
N ASN A 133 4.38 -4.28 -2.68
CA ASN A 133 5.14 -4.27 -3.93
C ASN A 133 6.63 -3.85 -3.83
N ILE A 134 7.15 -3.54 -2.66
CA ILE A 134 8.58 -3.25 -2.40
C ILE A 134 9.29 -4.53 -1.93
N PRO A 135 10.50 -4.86 -2.44
CA PRO A 135 11.27 -6.03 -1.98
C PRO A 135 11.60 -5.97 -0.48
N ARG A 136 11.54 -7.10 0.23
CA ARG A 136 11.92 -7.18 1.65
C ARG A 136 13.36 -6.74 1.90
N SER A 137 14.27 -7.05 1.00
CA SER A 137 15.67 -6.63 1.04
C SER A 137 15.83 -5.13 1.06
N GLU A 138 14.92 -4.38 0.43
CA GLU A 138 14.95 -2.93 0.42
C GLU A 138 14.59 -2.34 1.78
N TYR A 139 13.55 -2.86 2.45
CA TYR A 139 13.24 -2.46 3.84
C TYR A 139 14.44 -2.72 4.77
N SER A 140 15.11 -3.86 4.63
CA SER A 140 16.34 -4.16 5.37
C SER A 140 17.44 -3.13 5.08
N ALA A 141 17.68 -2.80 3.81
CA ALA A 141 18.68 -1.80 3.44
C ALA A 141 18.38 -0.40 4.00
N ARG A 142 17.09 0.01 4.04
CA ARG A 142 16.64 1.27 4.65
C ARG A 142 16.94 1.29 6.15
N ARG A 143 16.65 0.21 6.88
CA ARG A 143 16.97 0.06 8.30
C ARG A 143 18.48 0.13 8.56
N GLN A 144 19.29 -0.56 7.74
CA GLN A 144 20.75 -0.50 7.85
C GLN A 144 21.29 0.94 7.67
N LYS A 145 20.78 1.68 6.67
CA LYS A 145 21.16 3.08 6.44
C LYS A 145 20.79 3.99 7.62
N LEU A 146 19.63 3.77 8.23
CA LEU A 146 19.18 4.48 9.41
C LEU A 146 20.11 4.19 10.62
N LEU A 147 20.29 2.90 10.92
CA LEU A 147 21.06 2.46 12.09
C LEU A 147 22.55 2.84 11.99
N ALA A 148 23.10 2.90 10.78
CA ALA A 148 24.47 3.35 10.55
C ALA A 148 24.72 4.80 11.00
N GLN A 149 23.69 5.65 11.05
CA GLN A 149 23.78 7.06 11.43
C GLN A 149 23.60 7.30 12.94
N ILE A 150 23.06 6.32 13.68
CA ILE A 150 22.77 6.45 15.12
C ILE A 150 23.87 5.78 15.94
N LYS A 151 24.57 6.55 16.79
CA LYS A 151 25.76 6.10 17.53
C LYS A 151 25.58 6.12 19.07
N ASP A 152 24.51 6.73 19.57
CA ASP A 152 24.35 7.04 20.99
C ASP A 152 22.91 6.77 21.50
N GLY A 153 22.11 6.03 20.73
CA GLY A 153 20.72 5.75 21.08
C GLY A 153 20.11 4.58 20.33
N ILE A 154 18.88 4.28 20.67
CA ILE A 154 18.04 3.27 20.03
C ILE A 154 16.88 3.93 19.31
N VAL A 155 16.37 3.32 18.23
CA VAL A 155 15.17 3.79 17.54
C VAL A 155 13.95 3.12 18.13
N VAL A 156 12.96 3.91 18.54
CA VAL A 156 11.71 3.43 19.11
C VAL A 156 10.55 4.15 18.44
N MET A 157 9.66 3.42 17.76
CA MET A 157 8.54 4.04 17.05
C MET A 157 7.23 3.30 17.30
N VAL A 158 6.14 4.01 17.12
CA VAL A 158 4.77 3.49 17.20
C VAL A 158 4.08 3.54 15.83
N GLY A 159 3.45 2.45 15.43
CA GLY A 159 2.60 2.39 14.25
C GLY A 159 1.19 2.95 14.50
N ALA A 160 0.38 3.03 13.44
CA ALA A 160 -1.02 3.42 13.50
C ALA A 160 -1.90 2.37 14.19
N ARG A 161 -3.08 2.76 14.65
CA ARG A 161 -4.15 1.87 15.12
C ARG A 161 -5.36 1.97 14.20
N GLU A 162 -6.24 0.99 14.26
CA GLU A 162 -7.51 1.03 13.51
C GLU A 162 -8.38 2.22 13.94
N GLU A 163 -8.40 2.52 15.25
CA GLU A 163 -9.18 3.63 15.82
C GLU A 163 -8.72 5.01 15.33
N ASP A 164 -7.49 5.12 14.81
CA ASP A 164 -6.97 6.38 14.24
C ASP A 164 -7.75 6.80 12.97
N PHE A 165 -8.53 5.88 12.34
CA PHE A 165 -9.28 6.08 11.09
C PHE A 165 -10.80 6.10 11.25
N GLY A 166 -11.32 5.98 12.47
CA GLY A 166 -12.75 5.86 12.73
C GLY A 166 -13.37 4.56 12.19
N GLU A 167 -14.69 4.44 12.29
CA GLU A 167 -15.40 3.20 11.94
C GLU A 167 -15.43 2.88 10.44
N VAL A 168 -15.30 3.87 9.58
CA VAL A 168 -15.41 3.73 8.12
C VAL A 168 -14.08 3.89 7.37
N GLY A 169 -13.02 4.31 8.06
CA GLY A 169 -11.71 4.51 7.46
C GLY A 169 -10.97 3.19 7.24
N ARG A 170 -10.33 3.02 6.08
CA ARG A 170 -9.41 1.90 5.86
C ARG A 170 -8.13 2.16 6.65
N PHE A 171 -7.65 1.13 7.36
CA PHE A 171 -6.38 1.20 8.05
C PHE A 171 -5.25 1.57 7.08
N ARG A 172 -4.38 2.48 7.50
CA ARG A 172 -3.13 2.85 6.83
C ARG A 172 -2.02 3.03 7.85
N GLN A 173 -0.93 2.33 7.65
CA GLN A 173 0.23 2.45 8.53
C GLN A 173 0.89 3.84 8.36
N ARG A 174 1.57 4.32 9.42
CA ARG A 174 2.37 5.56 9.37
C ARG A 174 3.51 5.44 8.38
N ASN A 175 3.75 6.48 7.59
CA ASN A 175 4.69 6.42 6.48
C ASN A 175 6.11 6.03 6.91
N ASP A 176 6.67 6.66 7.95
CA ASP A 176 8.02 6.32 8.41
C ASP A 176 8.12 4.90 8.97
N PHE A 177 7.08 4.44 9.69
CA PHE A 177 7.01 3.07 10.18
C PHE A 177 6.93 2.07 9.02
N MET A 178 6.06 2.33 8.05
CA MET A 178 5.91 1.53 6.84
C MET A 178 7.18 1.52 5.99
N TYR A 179 7.82 2.69 5.79
CA TYR A 179 9.05 2.86 5.05
C TYR A 179 10.20 1.99 5.56
N LEU A 180 10.27 1.84 6.89
CA LEU A 180 11.33 1.06 7.55
C LEU A 180 11.00 -0.43 7.65
N THR A 181 9.73 -0.82 7.72
CA THR A 181 9.35 -2.18 8.11
C THR A 181 8.55 -2.96 7.08
N GLY A 182 7.76 -2.29 6.25
CA GLY A 182 6.76 -2.95 5.41
C GLY A 182 5.59 -3.56 6.19
N VAL A 183 5.50 -3.33 7.51
CA VAL A 183 4.50 -3.94 8.39
C VAL A 183 3.23 -3.11 8.41
N GLN A 184 2.15 -3.69 7.92
CA GLN A 184 0.82 -3.07 7.88
C GLN A 184 -0.08 -3.46 9.07
N THR A 185 0.45 -4.21 10.04
CA THR A 185 -0.32 -4.63 11.21
C THR A 185 -0.63 -3.43 12.12
N PRO A 186 -1.91 -3.20 12.52
CA PRO A 186 -2.28 -2.15 13.45
C PRO A 186 -1.64 -2.32 14.83
N ALA A 187 -1.50 -1.23 15.58
CA ALA A 187 -0.99 -1.21 16.94
C ALA A 187 0.41 -1.83 17.11
N ALA A 188 1.23 -1.76 16.06
CA ALA A 188 2.61 -2.23 16.08
C ALA A 188 3.55 -1.21 16.75
N TYR A 189 4.70 -1.72 17.24
CA TYR A 189 5.83 -0.91 17.74
C TYR A 189 7.12 -1.45 17.13
N LEU A 190 8.20 -0.68 17.20
CA LEU A 190 9.53 -1.18 16.87
C LEU A 190 10.56 -0.71 17.88
N ILE A 191 11.59 -1.53 18.09
CA ILE A 191 12.83 -1.17 18.78
C ILE A 191 13.98 -1.66 17.89
N PHE A 192 14.79 -0.72 17.40
CA PHE A 192 16.00 -1.05 16.65
C PHE A 192 17.21 -0.57 17.44
N VAL A 193 18.12 -1.49 17.70
CA VAL A 193 19.35 -1.27 18.47
C VAL A 193 20.54 -1.26 17.52
N PRO A 194 21.22 -0.13 17.29
CA PRO A 194 22.45 -0.09 16.49
C PRO A 194 23.59 -0.86 17.17
N ALA A 195 24.54 -1.33 16.38
CA ALA A 195 25.73 -2.00 16.89
C ALA A 195 26.53 -1.08 17.84
N GLY A 196 26.96 -1.63 18.98
CA GLY A 196 27.83 -0.94 19.95
C GLY A 196 27.17 0.16 20.81
N VAL A 197 25.86 0.39 20.64
CA VAL A 197 25.11 1.38 21.45
C VAL A 197 24.80 0.83 22.85
N ILE A 198 24.30 -0.39 22.91
CA ILE A 198 24.02 -1.07 24.18
C ILE A 198 25.18 -2.03 24.50
N PRO A 199 25.89 -1.88 25.65
CA PRO A 199 26.97 -2.78 26.00
C PRO A 199 26.56 -4.26 25.98
N GLY A 200 27.35 -5.09 25.30
CA GLY A 200 27.13 -6.53 25.20
C GLY A 200 25.93 -6.94 24.31
N LYS A 201 25.34 -6.00 23.55
CA LYS A 201 24.29 -6.31 22.56
C LYS A 201 24.80 -6.08 21.14
N PRO A 202 24.61 -7.05 20.24
CA PRO A 202 24.79 -6.82 18.80
C PRO A 202 23.71 -5.87 18.28
N GLN A 203 23.86 -5.43 17.02
CA GLN A 203 22.75 -4.81 16.29
C GLN A 203 21.54 -5.73 16.29
N HIS A 204 20.37 -5.19 16.59
CA HIS A 204 19.14 -5.98 16.64
C HIS A 204 17.91 -5.18 16.22
N GLU A 205 17.02 -5.83 15.50
CA GLU A 205 15.81 -5.25 14.95
C GLU A 205 14.60 -6.05 15.42
N THR A 206 13.80 -5.45 16.31
CA THR A 206 12.56 -6.07 16.81
C THR A 206 11.36 -5.24 16.38
N VAL A 207 10.37 -5.89 15.77
CA VAL A 207 9.03 -5.32 15.58
C VAL A 207 8.04 -6.07 16.48
N PHE A 208 7.18 -5.33 17.14
CA PHE A 208 6.17 -5.84 18.05
C PHE A 208 4.80 -5.70 17.41
N ILE A 209 4.07 -6.81 17.29
CA ILE A 209 2.71 -6.83 16.72
C ILE A 209 1.74 -7.52 17.70
N PRO A 210 0.44 -7.23 17.63
CA PRO A 210 -0.55 -7.93 18.45
C PRO A 210 -0.48 -9.45 18.24
N PRO A 211 -0.64 -10.25 19.31
CA PRO A 211 -0.85 -11.67 19.17
C PRO A 211 -2.08 -11.97 18.32
N ARG A 212 -2.03 -13.07 17.57
CA ARG A 212 -3.21 -13.53 16.80
C ARG A 212 -4.41 -13.73 17.68
N ASN A 213 -5.56 -13.30 17.18
CA ASN A 213 -6.86 -13.52 17.81
C ASN A 213 -7.81 -14.21 16.82
N PRO A 214 -7.92 -15.56 16.86
CA PRO A 214 -8.77 -16.31 15.93
C PRO A 214 -10.25 -15.89 15.98
N GLY A 215 -10.74 -15.37 17.11
CA GLY A 215 -12.09 -14.82 17.21
C GLY A 215 -12.24 -13.52 16.42
N HIS A 216 -11.24 -12.66 16.44
CA HIS A 216 -11.21 -11.40 15.68
C HIS A 216 -10.98 -11.65 14.18
N GLU A 217 -10.18 -12.66 13.82
CA GLU A 217 -9.93 -13.05 12.42
C GLU A 217 -11.20 -13.47 11.66
N GLN A 218 -12.28 -13.84 12.36
CA GLN A 218 -13.58 -14.07 11.73
C GLN A 218 -14.20 -12.80 11.15
N TRP A 219 -13.81 -11.63 11.66
CA TRP A 219 -14.30 -10.32 11.23
C TRP A 219 -13.35 -9.63 10.26
N THR A 220 -12.05 -9.74 10.48
CA THR A 220 -11.04 -8.96 9.75
C THR A 220 -10.20 -9.79 8.77
N GLY A 221 -10.39 -11.11 8.75
CA GLY A 221 -9.54 -12.04 8.00
C GLY A 221 -8.28 -12.46 8.78
N PHE A 222 -7.49 -13.33 8.17
CA PHE A 222 -6.27 -13.86 8.75
C PHE A 222 -5.23 -12.74 8.97
N GLN A 223 -4.57 -12.77 10.12
CA GLN A 223 -3.50 -11.85 10.49
C GLN A 223 -2.21 -12.61 10.79
N ILE A 224 -1.08 -12.06 10.34
CA ILE A 224 0.24 -12.58 10.69
C ILE A 224 0.49 -12.30 12.17
N GLY A 225 0.88 -13.33 12.91
CA GLY A 225 1.23 -13.25 14.32
C GLY A 225 2.72 -13.04 14.58
N PRO A 226 3.11 -12.80 15.85
CA PRO A 226 4.52 -12.75 16.26
C PRO A 226 5.19 -14.14 16.19
N GLY A 227 6.52 -14.16 16.22
CA GLY A 227 7.38 -15.34 16.15
C GLY A 227 7.86 -15.65 14.73
N ALA A 228 8.33 -16.86 14.52
CA ALA A 228 9.02 -17.30 13.29
C ALA A 228 8.19 -17.06 12.00
N GLU A 229 6.86 -17.18 12.06
CA GLU A 229 5.98 -16.88 10.93
C GLU A 229 6.05 -15.39 10.55
N GLY A 230 5.96 -14.49 11.52
CA GLY A 230 6.10 -13.05 11.30
C GLY A 230 7.49 -12.65 10.84
N GLU A 231 8.54 -13.25 11.43
CA GLU A 231 9.93 -13.03 11.04
C GLU A 231 10.17 -13.37 9.57
N GLN A 232 9.72 -14.54 9.15
CA GLN A 232 9.82 -14.97 7.76
C GLN A 232 8.97 -14.11 6.82
N PHE A 233 7.73 -13.79 7.24
CA PHE A 233 6.81 -13.01 6.40
C PHE A 233 7.31 -11.58 6.17
N PHE A 234 7.78 -10.88 7.21
CA PHE A 234 8.24 -9.50 7.12
C PHE A 234 9.73 -9.35 6.78
N GLY A 235 10.52 -10.42 6.87
CA GLY A 235 11.98 -10.36 6.69
C GLY A 235 12.66 -9.56 7.80
N LEU A 236 12.25 -9.77 9.05
CA LEU A 236 12.76 -9.13 10.25
C LEU A 236 13.55 -10.13 11.11
N GLN A 237 14.47 -9.62 11.91
CA GLN A 237 15.26 -10.47 12.82
C GLN A 237 14.43 -11.03 13.97
N GLU A 238 13.51 -10.24 14.50
CA GLU A 238 12.59 -10.63 15.57
C GLU A 238 11.22 -9.97 15.37
N VAL A 239 10.17 -10.76 15.49
CA VAL A 239 8.78 -10.29 15.57
C VAL A 239 8.18 -10.77 16.88
N ALA A 240 8.06 -9.87 17.85
CA ALA A 240 7.62 -10.16 19.22
C ALA A 240 6.16 -9.75 19.46
N PRO A 241 5.49 -10.30 20.50
CA PRO A 241 4.17 -9.82 20.92
C PRO A 241 4.19 -8.36 21.37
N SER A 242 3.21 -7.55 20.95
CA SER A 242 3.11 -6.14 21.36
C SER A 242 3.00 -5.94 22.87
N THR A 243 2.52 -6.94 23.60
CA THR A 243 2.47 -6.95 25.07
C THR A 243 3.86 -6.91 25.74
N ALA A 244 4.91 -7.41 25.05
CA ALA A 244 6.29 -7.41 25.56
C ALA A 244 7.04 -6.10 25.31
N PHE A 245 6.47 -5.15 24.56
CA PHE A 245 7.18 -3.93 24.15
C PHE A 245 7.71 -3.11 25.32
N LYS A 246 6.88 -2.80 26.31
CA LYS A 246 7.24 -1.94 27.45
C LYS A 246 8.33 -2.56 28.32
N GLU A 247 8.23 -3.86 28.58
CA GLU A 247 9.20 -4.60 29.37
C GLU A 247 10.55 -4.65 28.63
N ARG A 248 10.56 -5.02 27.36
CA ARG A 248 11.77 -5.08 26.53
C ARG A 248 12.47 -3.71 26.43
N LEU A 249 11.71 -2.64 26.27
CA LEU A 249 12.26 -1.28 26.24
C LEU A 249 12.92 -0.92 27.58
N SER A 250 12.22 -1.21 28.69
CA SER A 250 12.74 -0.96 30.04
C SER A 250 14.01 -1.75 30.33
N GLU A 251 14.08 -3.03 29.96
CA GLU A 251 15.28 -3.86 30.10
C GLU A 251 16.49 -3.31 29.31
N LEU A 252 16.26 -2.82 28.09
CA LEU A 252 17.32 -2.24 27.27
C LEU A 252 17.86 -0.94 27.87
N LEU A 253 16.98 -0.08 28.36
CA LEU A 253 17.34 1.23 28.90
C LEU A 253 17.82 1.21 30.38
N ALA A 254 17.50 0.15 31.14
CA ALA A 254 18.01 -0.06 32.50
C ALA A 254 19.52 -0.41 32.52
N ARG A 255 20.08 -0.83 31.36
CA ARG A 255 21.52 -1.13 31.30
C ARG A 255 22.33 0.15 31.46
N PRO A 256 23.32 0.16 32.36
CA PRO A 256 24.15 1.34 32.52
C PRO A 256 24.85 1.67 31.20
N ALA A 257 24.90 2.94 30.86
CA ALA A 257 25.79 3.41 29.80
C ALA A 257 27.22 2.98 30.11
N ALA A 258 28.06 2.81 29.09
CA ALA A 258 29.49 2.59 29.34
C ALA A 258 30.05 3.73 30.23
N GLU A 259 31.01 3.40 31.07
CA GLU A 259 31.60 4.36 32.02
C GLU A 259 32.00 5.67 31.32
N GLY A 260 31.55 6.80 31.84
CA GLY A 260 31.79 8.12 31.26
C GLY A 260 30.91 8.49 30.05
N LYS A 261 29.95 7.65 29.62
CA LYS A 261 29.01 7.99 28.57
C LYS A 261 27.66 8.47 29.08
N PRO A 262 26.99 9.39 28.39
CA PRO A 262 25.66 9.83 28.76
C PRO A 262 24.63 8.67 28.60
N PRO A 263 23.44 8.81 29.23
CA PRO A 263 22.35 7.84 29.04
C PRO A 263 22.01 7.63 27.58
N THR A 264 21.62 6.39 27.22
CA THR A 264 21.20 6.00 25.88
C THR A 264 20.03 6.87 25.44
N LYS A 265 20.14 7.51 24.27
CA LYS A 265 19.04 8.31 23.68
C LYS A 265 17.96 7.42 23.10
N ILE A 266 16.73 7.95 23.05
CA ILE A 266 15.59 7.35 22.38
C ILE A 266 15.30 8.19 21.13
N TYR A 267 15.56 7.63 19.95
CA TYR A 267 15.22 8.23 18.68
C TYR A 267 13.81 7.83 18.27
N THR A 268 12.91 8.79 18.13
CA THR A 268 11.52 8.58 17.72
C THR A 268 11.04 9.70 16.81
N VAL A 269 9.95 9.47 16.08
CA VAL A 269 9.30 10.56 15.33
C VAL A 269 8.63 11.49 16.32
N MET A 270 9.02 12.76 16.28
CA MET A 270 8.40 13.80 17.11
C MET A 270 7.09 14.29 16.48
N PRO A 271 6.09 14.64 17.30
CA PRO A 271 4.83 15.15 16.77
C PRO A 271 5.05 16.48 16.06
N SER A 272 4.58 16.58 14.82
CA SER A 272 4.46 17.89 14.17
C SER A 272 3.20 18.59 14.68
N TRP A 273 3.35 19.86 15.08
CA TRP A 273 2.22 20.67 15.54
C TRP A 273 1.27 20.99 14.38
N LYS A 274 0.11 20.36 14.34
CA LYS A 274 -0.97 20.69 13.40
C LYS A 274 -2.26 20.84 14.21
N GLY A 275 -2.71 22.08 14.37
CA GLY A 275 -4.08 22.38 14.77
C GLY A 275 -4.52 22.10 16.21
N GLY A 276 -3.61 21.93 17.17
CA GLY A 276 -3.96 21.86 18.61
C GLY A 276 -4.46 20.50 19.12
N GLU A 277 -4.57 19.47 18.28
CA GLU A 277 -4.90 18.12 18.72
C GLU A 277 -3.66 17.36 19.21
N ILE A 278 -3.83 16.61 20.31
CA ILE A 278 -2.79 15.73 20.84
C ILE A 278 -2.68 14.51 19.94
N SER A 279 -1.68 14.50 19.06
CA SER A 279 -1.45 13.36 18.17
C SER A 279 -1.03 12.11 18.98
N ARG A 280 -1.12 10.97 18.33
CA ARG A 280 -0.65 9.71 18.93
C ARG A 280 0.86 9.72 19.21
N GLU A 281 1.64 10.38 18.35
CA GLU A 281 3.06 10.58 18.57
C GLU A 281 3.30 11.41 19.84
N SER A 282 2.50 12.45 20.07
CA SER A 282 2.57 13.23 21.32
C SER A 282 2.36 12.35 22.53
N ARG A 283 1.28 11.55 22.56
CA ARG A 283 1.01 10.62 23.66
C ARG A 283 2.10 9.57 23.82
N PHE A 284 2.68 9.11 22.71
CA PHE A 284 3.77 8.14 22.74
C PHE A 284 5.05 8.76 23.31
N VAL A 285 5.40 9.97 22.89
CA VAL A 285 6.54 10.73 23.44
C VAL A 285 6.35 11.01 24.92
N GLU A 286 5.16 11.45 25.34
CA GLU A 286 4.83 11.65 26.77
C GLU A 286 5.00 10.35 27.57
N MET A 287 4.53 9.24 27.06
CA MET A 287 4.69 7.93 27.69
C MET A 287 6.18 7.56 27.85
N LEU A 288 7.00 7.80 26.81
CA LEU A 288 8.44 7.58 26.87
C LEU A 288 9.12 8.48 27.91
N GLN A 289 8.77 9.77 27.94
CA GLN A 289 9.32 10.74 28.92
C GLN A 289 8.99 10.35 30.36
N GLN A 290 7.75 9.95 30.62
CA GLN A 290 7.30 9.52 31.94
C GLN A 290 7.94 8.21 32.38
N SER A 291 8.07 7.24 31.47
CA SER A 291 8.60 5.92 31.78
C SER A 291 10.14 5.89 31.85
N HIS A 292 10.80 6.75 31.08
CA HIS A 292 12.26 6.78 30.95
C HIS A 292 12.83 8.20 31.05
N PRO A 293 12.62 8.92 32.20
CA PRO A 293 12.95 10.33 32.33
C PRO A 293 14.44 10.65 32.26
N LYS A 294 15.31 9.65 32.39
CA LYS A 294 16.77 9.80 32.29
C LYS A 294 17.29 9.70 30.86
N ASN A 295 16.50 9.22 29.94
CA ASN A 295 16.89 8.97 28.56
C ASN A 295 16.43 10.12 27.65
N PRO A 296 17.35 10.90 27.06
CA PRO A 296 16.95 11.99 26.15
C PRO A 296 16.17 11.46 24.95
N ILE A 297 15.08 12.13 24.60
CA ILE A 297 14.30 11.82 23.41
C ILE A 297 14.73 12.74 22.27
N VAL A 298 14.99 12.18 21.10
CA VAL A 298 15.51 12.87 19.93
C VAL A 298 14.63 12.59 18.72
N ASP A 299 14.39 13.61 17.91
CA ASP A 299 13.64 13.44 16.66
C ASP A 299 14.47 12.68 15.63
N VAL A 300 13.93 11.57 15.13
CA VAL A 300 14.55 10.74 14.10
C VAL A 300 14.20 11.22 12.68
N SER A 301 13.23 12.10 12.54
CA SER A 301 12.71 12.55 11.23
C SER A 301 13.80 13.18 10.36
N GLY A 302 14.76 13.92 10.98
CA GLY A 302 15.90 14.50 10.26
C GLY A 302 16.85 13.47 9.65
N ILE A 303 16.83 12.21 10.12
CA ILE A 303 17.63 11.11 9.58
C ILE A 303 16.81 10.33 8.52
N ILE A 304 15.50 10.16 8.72
CA ILE A 304 14.63 9.42 7.81
C ILE A 304 14.32 10.24 6.54
N ALA A 305 14.09 11.54 6.68
CA ALA A 305 13.70 12.40 5.56
C ALA A 305 14.69 12.36 4.37
N PRO A 306 16.02 12.45 4.55
CA PRO A 306 16.97 12.29 3.46
C PRO A 306 16.91 10.91 2.78
N LEU A 307 16.57 9.84 3.53
CA LEU A 307 16.42 8.50 2.97
C LEU A 307 15.17 8.38 2.10
N ARG A 308 14.06 9.04 2.50
CA ARG A 308 12.80 9.09 1.74
C ARG A 308 12.88 10.03 0.53
N LEU A 309 13.69 11.10 0.62
CA LEU A 309 13.83 12.08 -0.45
C LEU A 309 14.35 11.44 -1.74
N ILE A 310 15.36 10.57 -1.65
CA ILE A 310 15.96 9.89 -2.78
C ILE A 310 15.26 8.54 -2.97
N LYS A 311 14.41 8.47 -3.98
CA LYS A 311 13.60 7.30 -4.29
C LYS A 311 14.46 6.18 -4.88
N SER A 312 14.26 4.97 -4.42
CA SER A 312 14.78 3.76 -5.06
C SER A 312 14.05 3.48 -6.37
N GLN A 313 14.57 2.53 -7.15
CA GLN A 313 13.91 2.10 -8.38
C GLN A 313 12.50 1.54 -8.10
N SER A 314 12.34 0.74 -7.02
CA SER A 314 11.03 0.19 -6.63
C SER A 314 10.04 1.29 -6.23
N GLU A 315 10.50 2.35 -5.54
CA GLU A 315 9.66 3.51 -5.18
C GLU A 315 9.24 4.30 -6.44
N ILE A 316 10.16 4.51 -7.39
CA ILE A 316 9.84 5.17 -8.66
C ILE A 316 8.79 4.36 -9.45
N GLU A 317 8.87 3.03 -9.44
CA GLU A 317 7.88 2.16 -10.09
C GLU A 317 6.49 2.32 -9.44
N MET A 318 6.40 2.44 -8.11
CA MET A 318 5.12 2.66 -7.42
C MET A 318 4.56 4.05 -7.71
N LEU A 319 5.40 5.09 -7.70
CA LEU A 319 5.02 6.44 -8.09
C LEU A 319 4.52 6.48 -9.54
N GLN A 320 5.25 5.85 -10.48
CA GLN A 320 4.81 5.78 -11.87
C GLN A 320 3.46 5.04 -12.00
N LYS A 321 3.25 3.99 -11.20
CA LYS A 321 1.98 3.27 -11.19
C LYS A 321 0.84 4.14 -10.64
N ALA A 322 1.09 4.93 -9.58
CA ALA A 322 0.13 5.90 -9.06
C ALA A 322 -0.22 6.95 -10.12
N VAL A 323 0.77 7.49 -10.83
CA VAL A 323 0.59 8.42 -11.95
C VAL A 323 -0.25 7.79 -13.08
N ASP A 324 0.11 6.59 -13.54
CA ASP A 324 -0.60 5.92 -14.63
C ASP A 324 -2.07 5.65 -14.26
N VAL A 325 -2.35 5.25 -13.01
CA VAL A 325 -3.71 5.05 -12.48
C VAL A 325 -4.47 6.38 -12.41
N SER A 326 -3.81 7.44 -11.96
CA SER A 326 -4.40 8.79 -11.87
C SER A 326 -4.83 9.33 -13.23
N ILE A 327 -4.02 9.13 -14.26
CA ILE A 327 -4.31 9.54 -15.63
C ILE A 327 -5.61 8.89 -16.15
N GLU A 328 -5.87 7.62 -15.84
CA GLU A 328 -7.11 6.96 -16.27
C GLU A 328 -8.35 7.64 -15.63
N GLY A 329 -8.27 8.07 -14.36
CA GLY A 329 -9.32 8.88 -13.75
C GLY A 329 -9.52 10.23 -14.45
N HIS A 330 -8.42 10.92 -14.75
CA HIS A 330 -8.47 12.20 -15.49
C HIS A 330 -9.04 12.05 -16.91
N ARG A 331 -8.91 10.89 -17.53
CA ARG A 331 -9.55 10.61 -18.82
C ARG A 331 -11.07 10.43 -18.66
N GLU A 332 -11.50 9.68 -17.66
CA GLU A 332 -12.93 9.43 -17.45
C GLU A 332 -13.71 10.67 -16.96
N ILE A 333 -13.08 11.52 -16.11
CA ILE A 333 -13.74 12.74 -15.64
C ILE A 333 -14.09 13.72 -16.77
N MET A 334 -13.32 13.73 -17.87
CA MET A 334 -13.60 14.62 -19.02
C MET A 334 -15.00 14.43 -19.59
N ALA A 335 -15.54 13.20 -19.57
CA ALA A 335 -16.90 12.89 -20.00
C ALA A 335 -17.97 13.34 -18.97
N ALA A 336 -17.61 13.31 -17.69
CA ALA A 336 -18.51 13.67 -16.59
C ALA A 336 -18.64 15.19 -16.40
N ILE A 337 -17.60 15.97 -16.70
CA ILE A 337 -17.60 17.43 -16.62
C ILE A 337 -18.46 18.00 -17.75
N LYS A 338 -19.68 18.43 -17.39
CA LYS A 338 -20.64 19.08 -18.30
C LYS A 338 -21.59 20.01 -17.55
N PRO A 339 -22.17 21.02 -18.20
CA PRO A 339 -23.19 21.86 -17.58
C PRO A 339 -24.35 21.01 -17.03
N GLY A 340 -24.72 21.29 -15.78
CA GLY A 340 -25.80 20.61 -15.08
C GLY A 340 -25.39 19.42 -14.21
N ALA A 341 -24.20 18.82 -14.42
CA ALA A 341 -23.63 17.83 -13.51
C ALA A 341 -23.18 18.48 -12.18
N TYR A 342 -23.07 17.71 -11.13
CA TYR A 342 -22.48 18.16 -9.87
C TYR A 342 -21.00 17.79 -9.80
N GLU A 343 -20.21 18.57 -9.04
CA GLU A 343 -18.78 18.32 -8.81
C GLU A 343 -18.52 16.92 -8.25
N TYR A 344 -19.39 16.41 -7.34
CA TYR A 344 -19.26 15.04 -6.79
C TYR A 344 -19.55 13.94 -7.82
N GLU A 345 -20.37 14.21 -8.87
CA GLU A 345 -20.58 13.24 -9.95
C GLU A 345 -19.31 13.11 -10.80
N ALA A 346 -18.65 14.24 -11.04
CA ALA A 346 -17.35 14.27 -11.70
C ALA A 346 -16.27 13.59 -10.84
N GLN A 347 -16.25 13.84 -9.51
CA GLN A 347 -15.36 13.15 -8.58
C GLN A 347 -15.57 11.62 -8.62
N ALA A 348 -16.81 11.16 -8.62
CA ALA A 348 -17.09 9.72 -8.69
C ALA A 348 -16.55 9.09 -9.98
N ALA A 349 -16.68 9.77 -11.12
CA ALA A 349 -16.11 9.32 -12.40
C ALA A 349 -14.58 9.27 -12.38
N LEU A 350 -13.94 10.20 -11.65
CA LEU A 350 -12.49 10.26 -11.48
C LEU A 350 -11.96 9.09 -10.63
N GLU A 351 -12.60 8.80 -9.48
CA GLU A 351 -12.09 7.86 -8.49
C GLU A 351 -12.44 6.38 -8.81
N ALA A 352 -13.53 6.13 -9.53
CA ALA A 352 -13.95 4.76 -9.85
C ALA A 352 -12.91 3.96 -10.65
N PRO A 353 -12.24 4.50 -11.70
CA PRO A 353 -11.16 3.80 -12.39
C PRO A 353 -9.96 3.50 -11.50
N TRP A 354 -9.64 4.34 -10.53
CA TRP A 354 -8.54 4.09 -9.60
C TRP A 354 -8.75 2.81 -8.80
N THR A 355 -9.94 2.65 -8.24
CA THR A 355 -10.31 1.42 -7.51
C THR A 355 -10.26 0.20 -8.43
N ARG A 356 -10.73 0.29 -9.68
CA ARG A 356 -10.66 -0.81 -10.66
C ARG A 356 -9.22 -1.21 -11.02
N LEU A 357 -8.29 -0.25 -10.96
CA LEU A 357 -6.88 -0.46 -11.30
C LEU A 357 -6.01 -0.80 -10.08
N GLY A 358 -6.61 -0.98 -8.91
CA GLY A 358 -5.96 -1.48 -7.70
C GLY A 358 -5.37 -0.42 -6.79
N SER A 359 -5.73 0.86 -6.98
CA SER A 359 -5.45 1.89 -5.99
C SER A 359 -6.21 1.62 -4.69
N GLU A 360 -5.55 1.83 -3.58
CA GLU A 360 -6.15 1.64 -2.25
C GLU A 360 -7.07 2.80 -1.87
N ARG A 361 -6.75 4.02 -2.33
CA ARG A 361 -7.45 5.28 -2.00
C ARG A 361 -7.00 6.43 -2.89
N PRO A 362 -7.70 7.59 -2.86
CA PRO A 362 -7.11 8.87 -3.25
C PRO A 362 -5.87 9.18 -2.40
N GLY A 363 -4.84 9.78 -3.00
CA GLY A 363 -3.62 10.20 -2.30
C GLY A 363 -3.88 11.36 -1.31
N TYR A 364 -4.88 12.16 -1.63
CA TYR A 364 -5.40 13.30 -0.87
C TYR A 364 -6.88 13.51 -1.24
N PRO A 365 -7.66 14.32 -0.48
CA PRO A 365 -9.03 14.62 -0.84
C PRO A 365 -9.12 15.24 -2.23
N SER A 366 -9.84 14.60 -3.16
CA SER A 366 -9.97 15.04 -4.55
C SER A 366 -10.61 16.43 -4.64
N ILE A 367 -9.99 17.32 -5.39
CA ILE A 367 -10.47 18.69 -5.64
C ILE A 367 -11.13 18.71 -7.01
N VAL A 368 -12.41 19.07 -7.05
CA VAL A 368 -13.18 19.30 -8.27
C VAL A 368 -13.88 20.66 -8.14
N GLY A 369 -13.13 21.73 -8.39
CA GLY A 369 -13.62 23.10 -8.18
C GLY A 369 -14.13 23.77 -9.44
N SER A 370 -15.44 23.96 -9.59
CA SER A 370 -16.05 24.63 -10.75
C SER A 370 -16.27 26.11 -10.52
N GLY A 371 -15.98 26.92 -11.55
CA GLY A 371 -16.15 28.38 -11.52
C GLY A 371 -15.34 29.01 -10.39
N ILE A 372 -16.00 29.74 -9.49
CA ILE A 372 -15.37 30.42 -8.35
C ILE A 372 -14.67 29.43 -7.39
N ASN A 373 -15.17 28.21 -7.23
CA ASN A 373 -14.57 27.20 -6.38
C ASN A 373 -13.16 26.81 -6.87
N GLY A 374 -12.90 26.89 -8.18
CA GLY A 374 -11.57 26.70 -8.77
C GLY A 374 -10.54 27.75 -8.36
N THR A 375 -10.92 28.79 -7.61
CA THR A 375 -10.01 29.80 -7.03
C THR A 375 -9.60 29.47 -5.58
N ILE A 376 -10.18 28.43 -4.99
CA ILE A 376 -9.87 27.95 -3.65
C ILE A 376 -8.87 26.78 -3.78
N LEU A 377 -7.66 26.95 -3.27
CA LEU A 377 -6.54 26.04 -3.55
C LEU A 377 -6.82 24.58 -3.19
N HIS A 378 -7.42 24.33 -2.01
CA HIS A 378 -7.74 22.99 -1.51
C HIS A 378 -9.26 22.79 -1.35
N TYR A 379 -10.05 23.19 -2.37
CA TYR A 379 -11.49 23.00 -2.36
C TYR A 379 -11.86 21.52 -2.52
N ASN A 380 -12.42 20.90 -1.50
CA ASN A 380 -12.76 19.46 -1.49
C ASN A 380 -14.21 19.15 -1.10
N GLU A 381 -15.07 20.15 -0.98
CA GLU A 381 -16.50 19.91 -0.72
C GLU A 381 -17.21 19.26 -1.91
N ASN A 382 -16.86 19.67 -3.13
CA ASN A 382 -17.33 19.10 -4.41
C ASN A 382 -18.87 19.03 -4.48
N ARG A 383 -19.58 20.11 -4.09
CA ARG A 383 -21.04 20.10 -3.99
C ARG A 383 -21.76 20.99 -4.99
N LYS A 384 -21.02 21.89 -5.64
CA LYS A 384 -21.61 22.86 -6.57
C LYS A 384 -22.09 22.16 -7.85
N ARG A 385 -23.18 22.68 -8.44
CA ARG A 385 -23.60 22.33 -9.79
C ARG A 385 -22.74 23.08 -10.80
N ILE A 386 -22.14 22.37 -11.73
CA ILE A 386 -21.29 22.92 -12.80
C ILE A 386 -22.16 23.69 -13.79
N GLU A 387 -21.77 24.90 -14.11
CA GLU A 387 -22.53 25.76 -15.02
C GLU A 387 -21.88 25.90 -16.40
N ALA A 388 -22.67 26.28 -17.40
CA ALA A 388 -22.15 26.51 -18.75
C ALA A 388 -21.16 27.68 -18.76
N GLY A 389 -20.02 27.50 -19.42
CA GLY A 389 -18.97 28.52 -19.53
C GLY A 389 -17.98 28.55 -18.36
N GLU A 390 -18.18 27.75 -17.30
CA GLU A 390 -17.20 27.63 -16.21
C GLU A 390 -15.98 26.81 -16.61
N LEU A 391 -14.88 27.06 -15.91
CA LEU A 391 -13.75 26.15 -15.81
C LEU A 391 -13.90 25.26 -14.57
N VAL A 392 -13.38 24.05 -14.64
CA VAL A 392 -13.31 23.11 -13.52
C VAL A 392 -11.85 22.76 -13.29
N VAL A 393 -11.30 23.19 -12.16
CA VAL A 393 -9.99 22.75 -11.69
C VAL A 393 -10.17 21.39 -11.06
N VAL A 394 -9.48 20.39 -11.60
CA VAL A 394 -9.44 19.02 -11.07
C VAL A 394 -8.02 18.74 -10.62
N ASP A 395 -7.84 18.66 -9.32
CA ASP A 395 -6.59 18.36 -8.66
C ASP A 395 -6.80 17.12 -7.80
N ALA A 396 -6.35 16.00 -8.33
CA ALA A 396 -6.62 14.71 -7.72
C ALA A 396 -5.74 13.61 -8.29
N ALA A 397 -5.25 12.75 -7.42
CA ALA A 397 -4.50 11.58 -7.83
C ALA A 397 -4.68 10.39 -6.88
N ALA A 398 -4.34 9.20 -7.38
CA ALA A 398 -4.43 7.93 -6.69
C ALA A 398 -3.20 7.68 -5.82
N GLU A 399 -3.39 6.99 -4.69
CA GLU A 399 -2.33 6.30 -3.96
C GLU A 399 -2.23 4.85 -4.46
N TYR A 400 -1.02 4.38 -4.70
CA TYR A 400 -0.75 2.98 -5.02
C TYR A 400 0.42 2.46 -4.17
N SER A 401 0.16 1.42 -3.37
CA SER A 401 1.17 0.82 -2.49
C SER A 401 1.91 1.83 -1.61
N TYR A 402 1.15 2.75 -0.99
CA TYR A 402 1.65 3.85 -0.15
C TYR A 402 2.32 5.02 -0.88
N TYR A 403 2.44 5.00 -2.20
CA TYR A 403 3.00 6.11 -2.98
C TYR A 403 1.89 6.82 -3.72
N THR A 404 1.86 8.14 -3.64
CA THR A 404 0.86 8.97 -4.29
C THR A 404 1.43 9.70 -5.50
N ALA A 405 0.59 9.95 -6.50
CA ALA A 405 0.83 10.96 -7.53
C ALA A 405 0.22 12.29 -7.11
N ASP A 406 0.49 13.35 -7.89
CA ASP A 406 -0.17 14.64 -7.79
C ASP A 406 -0.34 15.25 -9.19
N ILE A 407 -1.60 15.37 -9.65
CA ILE A 407 -1.88 15.82 -11.01
C ILE A 407 -3.06 16.78 -10.99
N THR A 408 -2.83 17.98 -11.49
CA THR A 408 -3.90 18.94 -11.75
C THR A 408 -4.10 19.20 -13.24
N ARG A 409 -5.36 19.24 -13.67
CA ARG A 409 -5.78 19.77 -14.96
C ARG A 409 -7.00 20.67 -14.78
N THR A 410 -7.12 21.67 -15.67
CA THR A 410 -8.28 22.56 -15.72
C THR A 410 -9.06 22.30 -17.00
N TYR A 411 -10.35 22.01 -16.85
CA TYR A 411 -11.25 21.61 -17.93
C TYR A 411 -12.35 22.64 -18.19
N PRO A 412 -12.69 22.98 -19.44
CA PRO A 412 -13.84 23.84 -19.76
C PRO A 412 -15.15 23.03 -19.67
N ALA A 413 -16.08 23.42 -18.79
CA ALA A 413 -17.35 22.73 -18.58
C ALA A 413 -18.16 22.54 -19.87
N SER A 414 -18.12 23.52 -20.78
CA SER A 414 -18.78 23.46 -22.09
C SER A 414 -18.00 22.70 -23.17
N GLY A 415 -16.81 22.15 -22.85
CA GLY A 415 -15.93 21.42 -23.77
C GLY A 415 -15.04 22.33 -24.62
N LYS A 416 -15.15 23.66 -24.49
CA LYS A 416 -14.29 24.65 -25.14
C LYS A 416 -14.00 25.79 -24.18
N PHE A 417 -12.75 26.25 -24.16
CA PHE A 417 -12.35 27.46 -23.47
C PHE A 417 -12.92 28.70 -24.16
N THR A 418 -13.36 29.70 -23.40
CA THR A 418 -13.56 31.07 -23.92
C THR A 418 -12.20 31.66 -24.32
N PRO A 419 -12.15 32.74 -25.13
CA PRO A 419 -10.89 33.40 -25.48
C PRO A 419 -10.07 33.77 -24.23
N ARG A 420 -10.70 34.41 -23.24
CA ARG A 420 -10.04 34.79 -21.99
C ARG A 420 -9.53 33.62 -21.17
N GLN A 421 -10.30 32.57 -21.03
CA GLN A 421 -9.89 31.34 -20.34
C GLN A 421 -8.72 30.67 -21.03
N ARG A 422 -8.73 30.63 -22.36
CA ARG A 422 -7.64 30.06 -23.17
C ARG A 422 -6.33 30.86 -23.00
N GLU A 423 -6.41 32.20 -23.00
CA GLU A 423 -5.24 33.06 -22.78
C GLU A 423 -4.59 32.79 -21.40
N VAL A 424 -5.40 32.71 -20.34
CA VAL A 424 -4.92 32.43 -18.99
C VAL A 424 -4.39 30.99 -18.89
N TYR A 425 -5.09 30.02 -19.48
CA TYR A 425 -4.64 28.62 -19.52
C TYR A 425 -3.28 28.50 -20.22
N GLN A 426 -3.13 29.13 -21.37
CA GLN A 426 -1.89 29.12 -22.14
C GLN A 426 -0.73 29.76 -21.35
N LEU A 427 -0.98 30.85 -20.63
CA LEU A 427 0.02 31.50 -19.79
C LEU A 427 0.51 30.59 -18.66
N VAL A 428 -0.40 29.86 -18.00
CA VAL A 428 -0.04 28.88 -16.97
C VAL A 428 0.79 27.73 -17.57
N LEU A 429 0.42 27.22 -18.74
CA LEU A 429 1.18 26.17 -19.42
C LEU A 429 2.60 26.66 -19.83
N GLU A 430 2.71 27.88 -20.32
CA GLU A 430 4.00 28.50 -20.64
C GLU A 430 4.87 28.71 -19.40
N ALA A 431 4.27 29.07 -18.27
CA ALA A 431 4.97 29.19 -17.00
C ALA A 431 5.50 27.83 -16.51
N GLN A 432 4.70 26.76 -16.63
CA GLN A 432 5.17 25.39 -16.32
C GLN A 432 6.37 25.00 -17.19
N ARG A 433 6.28 25.20 -18.50
CA ARG A 433 7.37 24.92 -19.46
C ARG A 433 8.62 25.74 -19.20
N ALA A 434 8.46 26.99 -18.78
CA ALA A 434 9.59 27.83 -18.42
C ALA A 434 10.32 27.31 -17.18
N ALA A 435 9.56 26.82 -16.18
CA ALA A 435 10.13 26.16 -15.03
C ALA A 435 10.88 24.87 -15.41
N GLU A 436 10.26 23.99 -16.22
CA GLU A 436 10.91 22.78 -16.75
C GLU A 436 12.25 23.11 -17.45
N LYS A 437 12.23 24.10 -18.34
CA LYS A 437 13.40 24.54 -19.12
C LYS A 437 14.50 25.16 -18.25
N ALA A 438 14.14 25.79 -17.14
CA ALA A 438 15.09 26.44 -16.24
C ALA A 438 15.87 25.43 -15.37
N PHE A 439 15.45 24.17 -15.33
CA PHE A 439 16.10 23.14 -14.53
C PHE A 439 17.50 22.80 -15.09
N VAL A 440 18.49 22.82 -14.20
CA VAL A 440 19.87 22.38 -14.48
C VAL A 440 20.28 21.36 -13.41
N PRO A 441 20.58 20.11 -13.79
CA PRO A 441 20.97 19.06 -12.83
C PRO A 441 22.09 19.52 -11.89
N GLY A 442 21.92 19.26 -10.58
CA GLY A 442 22.88 19.59 -9.54
C GLY A 442 23.08 21.08 -9.23
N LYS A 443 22.31 21.98 -9.87
CA LYS A 443 22.42 23.43 -9.66
C LYS A 443 21.11 24.09 -9.24
N SER A 444 20.00 23.68 -9.83
CA SER A 444 18.70 24.33 -9.60
C SER A 444 18.11 23.96 -8.25
N SER A 445 17.46 24.93 -7.63
CA SER A 445 16.51 24.78 -6.54
C SER A 445 15.08 24.96 -7.04
N LEU A 446 14.07 24.56 -6.26
CA LEU A 446 12.66 24.82 -6.59
C LEU A 446 12.37 26.32 -6.73
N LEU A 447 13.07 27.16 -5.94
CA LEU A 447 12.93 28.62 -6.03
C LEU A 447 13.41 29.18 -7.38
N ASP A 448 14.45 28.60 -7.99
CA ASP A 448 14.92 29.03 -9.32
C ASP A 448 13.88 28.73 -10.38
N LEU A 449 13.22 27.57 -10.31
CA LEU A 449 12.13 27.19 -11.21
C LEU A 449 10.92 28.10 -11.01
N GLN A 450 10.58 28.43 -9.76
CA GLN A 450 9.50 29.35 -9.45
C GLN A 450 9.74 30.74 -10.02
N ARG A 451 10.96 31.27 -9.93
CA ARG A 451 11.34 32.55 -10.54
C ARG A 451 11.16 32.53 -12.06
N ALA A 452 11.52 31.42 -12.71
CA ALA A 452 11.33 31.28 -14.16
C ALA A 452 9.84 31.29 -14.54
N ALA A 453 8.98 30.56 -13.82
CA ALA A 453 7.54 30.56 -14.03
C ALA A 453 6.92 31.94 -13.81
N LYS A 454 7.22 32.61 -12.68
CA LYS A 454 6.72 33.95 -12.38
C LYS A 454 7.12 34.98 -13.41
N LYS A 455 8.37 34.93 -13.91
CA LYS A 455 8.86 35.86 -14.93
C LYS A 455 8.05 35.80 -16.23
N VAL A 456 7.55 34.62 -16.63
CA VAL A 456 6.67 34.48 -17.79
C VAL A 456 5.35 35.20 -17.53
N MET A 457 4.76 35.04 -16.34
CA MET A 457 3.51 35.72 -15.97
C MET A 457 3.66 37.23 -15.84
N GLU A 458 4.78 37.73 -15.26
CA GLU A 458 5.12 39.15 -15.16
C GLU A 458 5.21 39.84 -16.53
N ASN A 459 5.88 39.18 -17.48
CA ASN A 459 6.13 39.70 -18.81
C ASN A 459 4.92 39.57 -19.75
N SER A 460 3.86 38.88 -19.35
CA SER A 460 2.66 38.73 -20.13
C SER A 460 1.92 40.06 -20.26
N PRO A 461 1.32 40.40 -21.43
CA PRO A 461 0.44 41.55 -21.58
C PRO A 461 -0.89 41.41 -20.85
N LEU A 462 -1.25 40.21 -20.40
CA LEU A 462 -2.51 39.93 -19.72
C LEU A 462 -2.58 40.65 -18.36
N ARG A 463 -3.76 41.13 -18.01
CA ARG A 463 -4.03 41.80 -16.74
C ARG A 463 -5.27 41.21 -16.10
N ASP A 464 -5.36 41.31 -14.77
CA ASP A 464 -6.59 41.05 -14.03
C ASP A 464 -7.58 42.25 -14.21
N LYS A 465 -8.79 42.13 -13.67
CA LYS A 465 -9.79 43.22 -13.70
C LYS A 465 -9.35 44.49 -12.98
N LYS A 466 -8.32 44.45 -12.15
CA LYS A 466 -7.76 45.60 -11.42
C LYS A 466 -6.55 46.20 -12.13
N GLY A 467 -6.14 45.66 -13.28
CA GLY A 467 -5.00 46.12 -14.06
C GLY A 467 -3.63 45.56 -13.60
N ASN A 468 -3.59 44.60 -12.63
CA ASN A 468 -2.35 43.98 -12.18
C ASN A 468 -1.85 42.91 -13.17
N THR A 469 -0.57 42.68 -13.16
CA THR A 469 0.07 41.53 -13.85
C THR A 469 -0.34 40.21 -13.18
N LEU A 470 -0.49 39.13 -13.97
CA LEU A 470 -1.07 37.89 -13.49
C LEU A 470 -0.14 37.05 -12.58
N ASP A 471 1.16 37.39 -12.48
CA ASP A 471 2.05 36.86 -11.46
C ASP A 471 1.56 37.11 -10.01
N LYS A 472 0.80 38.20 -9.79
CA LYS A 472 0.16 38.53 -8.50
C LYS A 472 -0.97 37.57 -8.14
N SER A 473 -1.53 36.89 -9.13
CA SER A 473 -2.58 35.88 -8.96
C SER A 473 -2.01 34.45 -8.83
N PHE A 474 -0.68 34.27 -8.87
CA PHE A 474 0.02 33.03 -8.51
C PHE A 474 0.45 33.11 -7.04
N ILE A 475 -0.39 32.59 -6.14
CA ILE A 475 -0.39 32.87 -4.69
C ILE A 475 0.20 31.74 -3.84
N HIS A 476 0.80 30.69 -4.44
CA HIS A 476 1.43 29.56 -3.73
C HIS A 476 2.84 29.28 -4.27
N GLY A 477 3.50 28.28 -3.72
CA GLY A 477 4.78 27.77 -4.21
C GLY A 477 4.66 27.07 -5.56
N LEU A 478 5.76 26.92 -6.29
CA LEU A 478 5.73 26.26 -7.59
C LEU A 478 5.49 24.75 -7.47
N GLY A 479 5.78 24.15 -6.32
CA GLY A 479 5.65 22.71 -6.12
C GLY A 479 6.23 22.24 -4.81
N HIS A 480 6.17 20.95 -4.59
CA HIS A 480 6.62 20.26 -3.38
C HIS A 480 7.16 18.86 -3.70
N TRP A 481 7.81 18.24 -2.72
CA TRP A 481 8.22 16.84 -2.83
C TRP A 481 6.98 15.93 -2.83
N ILE A 482 7.09 14.81 -3.57
CA ILE A 482 6.07 13.78 -3.60
C ILE A 482 6.69 12.41 -3.34
N GLY A 483 5.92 11.51 -2.70
CA GLY A 483 6.38 10.17 -2.35
C GLY A 483 5.32 9.38 -1.61
N MET A 484 5.61 8.96 -0.37
CA MET A 484 4.62 8.32 0.50
C MET A 484 3.62 9.32 1.10
N ASP A 485 3.99 10.59 1.20
CA ASP A 485 3.08 11.71 1.46
C ASP A 485 2.93 12.53 0.18
N VAL A 486 1.75 13.14 -0.03
CA VAL A 486 1.55 14.09 -1.14
C VAL A 486 2.48 15.29 -0.98
N HIS A 487 2.62 15.83 0.23
CA HIS A 487 3.66 16.77 0.59
C HIS A 487 4.76 16.02 1.35
N ASP A 488 5.65 15.37 0.57
CA ASP A 488 6.69 14.48 1.13
C ASP A 488 7.82 15.27 1.81
N VAL A 489 8.60 14.54 2.58
CA VAL A 489 9.68 15.07 3.41
C VAL A 489 10.92 15.40 2.58
N GLY A 490 11.64 16.46 2.95
CA GLY A 490 12.90 16.85 2.32
C GLY A 490 13.20 18.33 2.44
N SER A 491 14.44 18.72 2.11
CA SER A 491 14.87 20.13 2.06
C SER A 491 14.76 20.65 0.63
N TYR A 492 14.20 21.83 0.45
CA TYR A 492 14.03 22.48 -0.86
C TYR A 492 15.26 23.25 -1.35
N MET A 493 16.40 23.13 -0.67
CA MET A 493 17.63 23.85 -1.02
C MET A 493 18.27 23.36 -2.32
N SER A 494 17.98 22.15 -2.75
CA SER A 494 18.45 21.57 -4.00
C SER A 494 17.48 20.53 -4.51
N LEU A 495 17.55 20.19 -5.79
CA LEU A 495 16.77 19.13 -6.43
C LEU A 495 17.70 17.95 -6.77
N PRO A 496 17.95 17.02 -5.85
CA PRO A 496 18.92 15.94 -6.05
C PRO A 496 18.40 14.86 -7.01
N VAL A 497 19.30 14.20 -7.71
CA VAL A 497 18.99 13.05 -8.56
C VAL A 497 18.31 11.95 -7.75
N GLY A 498 17.23 11.39 -8.28
CA GLY A 498 16.38 10.38 -7.62
C GLY A 498 15.26 10.97 -6.78
N SER A 499 15.17 12.30 -6.60
CA SER A 499 13.99 12.91 -5.98
C SER A 499 12.84 13.08 -6.98
N VAL A 500 11.61 13.13 -6.46
CA VAL A 500 10.39 13.40 -7.24
C VAL A 500 9.68 14.60 -6.62
N PHE A 501 9.21 15.53 -7.46
CA PHE A 501 8.54 16.77 -7.05
C PHE A 501 7.52 17.22 -8.10
N THR A 502 6.61 18.13 -7.69
CA THR A 502 5.61 18.72 -8.59
C THR A 502 6.09 20.02 -9.23
N ILE A 503 5.58 20.35 -10.42
CA ILE A 503 5.60 21.69 -11.01
C ILE A 503 4.16 22.07 -11.34
N GLU A 504 3.59 23.01 -10.57
CA GLU A 504 2.16 23.28 -10.50
C GLU A 504 1.81 24.77 -10.54
N PRO A 505 2.26 25.57 -11.52
CA PRO A 505 1.87 26.97 -11.57
C PRO A 505 0.37 27.12 -11.70
N GLY A 506 -0.20 28.14 -11.01
CA GLY A 506 -1.62 28.45 -11.05
C GLY A 506 -1.88 29.96 -11.10
N ILE A 507 -2.98 30.35 -11.73
CA ILE A 507 -3.51 31.72 -11.74
C ILE A 507 -4.96 31.67 -11.28
N TYR A 508 -5.27 32.44 -10.23
CA TYR A 508 -6.58 32.44 -9.60
C TYR A 508 -7.19 33.84 -9.67
N LEU A 509 -8.35 33.95 -10.35
CA LEU A 509 -9.02 35.21 -10.66
C LEU A 509 -10.44 35.23 -10.07
N PRO A 510 -10.58 35.40 -8.74
CA PRO A 510 -11.91 35.37 -8.11
C PRO A 510 -12.86 36.43 -8.67
N ASP A 511 -12.36 37.64 -9.03
CA ASP A 511 -13.17 38.69 -9.66
C ASP A 511 -13.66 38.32 -11.08
N GLU A 512 -13.02 37.31 -11.73
CA GLU A 512 -13.43 36.73 -13.01
C GLU A 512 -14.19 35.41 -12.84
N GLY A 513 -14.20 34.84 -11.63
CA GLY A 513 -14.95 33.64 -11.27
C GLY A 513 -14.29 32.33 -11.74
N PHE A 514 -12.98 32.29 -11.95
CA PHE A 514 -12.27 31.05 -12.31
C PHE A 514 -10.80 31.04 -11.89
N GLY A 515 -10.26 29.82 -11.74
CA GLY A 515 -8.84 29.52 -11.58
C GLY A 515 -8.34 28.59 -12.67
N VAL A 516 -7.03 28.58 -12.90
CA VAL A 516 -6.32 27.62 -13.75
C VAL A 516 -5.09 27.12 -13.01
N ARG A 517 -4.95 25.79 -12.87
CA ARG A 517 -3.73 25.12 -12.42
C ARG A 517 -3.40 23.98 -13.39
N ILE A 518 -2.13 23.81 -13.69
CA ILE A 518 -1.59 22.70 -14.45
C ILE A 518 -0.42 22.14 -13.66
N GLU A 519 -0.49 20.88 -13.30
CA GLU A 519 0.46 20.21 -12.42
C GLU A 519 0.85 18.85 -12.95
N ASP A 520 2.11 18.53 -12.79
CA ASP A 520 2.69 17.25 -13.18
C ASP A 520 3.81 16.85 -12.21
N ASP A 521 4.01 15.54 -12.07
CA ASP A 521 5.10 14.93 -11.30
C ASP A 521 6.37 14.81 -12.13
N TYR A 522 7.51 15.16 -11.52
CA TYR A 522 8.83 15.14 -12.19
C TYR A 522 9.86 14.35 -11.37
N LEU A 523 10.46 13.35 -12.01
CA LEU A 523 11.64 12.66 -11.49
C LEU A 523 12.89 13.41 -11.91
N VAL A 524 13.76 13.71 -10.96
CA VAL A 524 15.08 14.30 -11.21
C VAL A 524 16.07 13.22 -11.63
N THR A 525 16.69 13.39 -12.80
CA THR A 525 17.75 12.51 -13.29
C THR A 525 19.05 13.29 -13.54
N ASP A 526 20.15 12.59 -13.77
CA ASP A 526 21.43 13.15 -14.18
C ASP A 526 21.37 13.86 -15.55
N LYS A 527 20.36 13.53 -16.38
CA LYS A 527 20.13 14.09 -17.72
C LYS A 527 19.12 15.23 -17.74
N GLY A 528 18.39 15.46 -16.66
CA GLY A 528 17.32 16.45 -16.58
C GLY A 528 16.07 15.94 -15.86
N LEU A 529 14.96 16.62 -16.06
CA LEU A 529 13.66 16.22 -15.54
C LEU A 529 13.00 15.19 -16.45
N VAL A 530 12.41 14.18 -15.86
CA VAL A 530 11.51 13.25 -16.52
C VAL A 530 10.10 13.52 -16.00
N LYS A 531 9.23 14.03 -16.86
CA LYS A 531 7.80 14.19 -16.55
C LYS A 531 7.14 12.82 -16.47
N MET A 532 6.78 12.38 -15.27
CA MET A 532 6.18 11.06 -15.03
C MET A 532 4.76 11.00 -15.62
N SER A 533 4.05 12.11 -15.61
CA SER A 533 2.70 12.28 -16.14
C SER A 533 2.65 12.68 -17.62
N ALA A 534 3.71 12.45 -18.39
CA ALA A 534 3.83 12.88 -19.81
C ALA A 534 2.70 12.36 -20.74
N LYS A 535 2.03 11.26 -20.36
CA LYS A 535 0.85 10.72 -21.08
C LYS A 535 -0.42 11.54 -20.85
N MET A 536 -0.42 12.45 -19.86
CA MET A 536 -1.56 13.31 -19.55
C MET A 536 -1.55 14.56 -20.45
N PRO A 537 -2.58 14.82 -21.24
CA PRO A 537 -2.63 15.99 -22.11
C PRO A 537 -2.58 17.28 -21.30
N SER A 538 -1.81 18.27 -21.81
CA SER A 538 -1.74 19.62 -21.23
C SER A 538 -2.07 20.73 -22.24
N GLU A 539 -2.11 20.43 -23.54
CA GLU A 539 -2.47 21.42 -24.55
C GLU A 539 -3.97 21.70 -24.53
N ALA A 540 -4.38 22.97 -24.49
CA ALA A 540 -5.77 23.36 -24.48
C ALA A 540 -6.58 22.76 -25.65
N ALA A 541 -6.02 22.75 -26.85
CA ALA A 541 -6.66 22.17 -28.03
C ALA A 541 -6.83 20.64 -27.93
N GLU A 542 -5.92 19.96 -27.26
CA GLU A 542 -6.01 18.51 -27.04
C GLU A 542 -7.08 18.16 -26.02
N ILE A 543 -7.12 18.90 -24.90
CA ILE A 543 -8.18 18.75 -23.89
C ILE A 543 -9.54 18.95 -24.50
N GLU A 544 -9.75 20.02 -25.26
CA GLU A 544 -11.02 20.28 -25.94
C GLU A 544 -11.42 19.15 -26.89
N ARG A 545 -10.47 18.65 -27.68
CA ARG A 545 -10.71 17.53 -28.60
C ARG A 545 -11.15 16.28 -27.84
N MET A 546 -10.44 15.94 -26.75
CA MET A 546 -10.77 14.76 -25.94
C MET A 546 -12.14 14.90 -25.27
N MET A 547 -12.44 16.03 -24.65
CA MET A 547 -13.75 16.27 -24.03
C MET A 547 -14.88 16.19 -25.02
N LEU A 548 -14.70 16.72 -26.24
CA LEU A 548 -15.72 16.68 -27.28
C LEU A 548 -15.94 15.27 -27.84
N SER A 549 -14.85 14.47 -27.97
CA SER A 549 -14.95 13.09 -28.47
C SER A 549 -15.67 12.15 -27.51
N GLN A 550 -15.67 12.45 -26.21
CA GLN A 550 -16.32 11.64 -25.17
C GLN A 550 -17.79 12.04 -24.91
N ARG A 551 -18.25 13.13 -25.48
CA ARG A 551 -19.67 13.53 -25.37
C ARG A 551 -20.56 12.69 -26.27
N PRO A 552 -21.71 12.20 -25.80
CA PRO A 552 -22.68 11.57 -26.67
C PRO A 552 -23.08 12.53 -27.79
N ALA A 553 -23.22 12.01 -29.01
CA ALA A 553 -23.75 12.81 -30.13
C ALA A 553 -25.10 13.43 -29.73
N PRO A 554 -25.36 14.69 -30.08
CA PRO A 554 -26.67 15.29 -29.81
C PRO A 554 -27.75 14.40 -30.45
N PRO A 555 -28.90 14.19 -29.79
CA PRO A 555 -29.97 13.41 -30.36
C PRO A 555 -30.31 14.00 -31.75
N GLN A 556 -30.26 13.18 -32.76
CA GLN A 556 -30.73 13.58 -34.11
C GLN A 556 -32.20 13.97 -33.97
N ARG A 557 -32.50 15.25 -34.22
CA ARG A 557 -33.87 15.75 -34.22
C ARG A 557 -34.60 15.34 -35.46
#